data_53e32980d5f00b9b569601d453e46c0d
#
_entry.id   53e32980d5f00b9b569601d453e46c0d
#
_cell.length_a   1.000
_cell.length_b   1.000
_cell.length_c   1.000
_cell.angle_alpha   90.00
_cell.angle_beta   90.00
_cell.angle_gamma   90.00
#
_symmetry.space_group_name_H-M   'P 1'
#
loop_
_entity.id
_entity.type
_entity.pdbx_description
1 polymer ?
#
loop_
_entity_poly.entity_id
_entity_poly.type
_entity_poly.pdbx_seq_one_letter_code
_entity_poly.pdbx_strand_id
1 'polypeptide(L)'
;MKRSEINAAYREASACFARHGWALPPGPKWDITDFGLGDFERFGLVLVNLADEPEYCEKLMYARPGQVTPMHAHRQKKEDIICRHGRLSIEVWPSLPDESVRGAPFEIERNGILSHAHTGHPILLEAGERVTLVPGLYHSFVPVSEDCVIGEVSTANDDANDNFFTDPAVGRFPEIEEDEPPLVRLVRDR
;
A
#
# COMPACT_ATOMS: atom_id res chain seq x y z
N MET A 1 16.93 -6.67 1.65
CA MET A 1 16.21 -7.16 2.87
C MET A 1 16.79 -8.51 3.32
N LYS A 2 16.79 -8.78 4.64
CA LYS A 2 17.08 -10.09 5.18
C LYS A 2 15.81 -10.93 5.30
N ARG A 3 15.95 -12.27 5.20
CA ARG A 3 14.83 -13.20 5.42
C ARG A 3 14.27 -13.07 6.84
N SER A 4 15.12 -12.84 7.83
CA SER A 4 14.71 -12.58 9.21
C SER A 4 13.80 -11.36 9.36
N GLU A 5 14.08 -10.27 8.63
CA GLU A 5 13.21 -9.07 8.60
C GLU A 5 11.85 -9.38 7.97
N ILE A 6 11.86 -10.12 6.86
CA ILE A 6 10.63 -10.58 6.19
C ILE A 6 9.80 -11.44 7.13
N ASN A 7 10.42 -12.41 7.80
CA ASN A 7 9.74 -13.29 8.74
C ASN A 7 9.18 -12.52 9.96
N ALA A 8 9.89 -11.51 10.47
CA ALA A 8 9.40 -10.65 11.54
C ALA A 8 8.17 -9.85 11.08
N ALA A 9 8.24 -9.20 9.93
CA ALA A 9 7.12 -8.44 9.35
C ALA A 9 5.89 -9.32 9.07
N TYR A 10 6.10 -10.55 8.56
CA TYR A 10 5.04 -11.54 8.40
C TYR A 10 4.33 -11.87 9.72
N ARG A 11 5.10 -12.12 10.80
CA ARG A 11 4.50 -12.42 12.11
C ARG A 11 3.68 -11.24 12.64
N GLU A 12 4.18 -10.02 12.51
CA GLU A 12 3.49 -8.80 12.95
C GLU A 12 2.18 -8.59 12.19
N ALA A 13 2.24 -8.63 10.85
CA ALA A 13 1.06 -8.47 10.00
C ALA A 13 0.01 -9.55 10.27
N SER A 14 0.43 -10.83 10.35
CA SER A 14 -0.47 -11.95 10.63
C SER A 14 -1.15 -11.80 11.99
N ALA A 15 -0.39 -11.37 13.01
CA ALA A 15 -0.94 -11.13 14.34
C ALA A 15 -1.91 -9.94 14.35
N CYS A 16 -1.60 -8.87 13.62
CA CYS A 16 -2.48 -7.71 13.46
C CYS A 16 -3.79 -8.10 12.77
N PHE A 17 -3.72 -8.81 11.64
CA PHE A 17 -4.90 -9.26 10.91
C PHE A 17 -5.78 -10.18 11.79
N ALA A 18 -5.18 -11.13 12.50
CA ALA A 18 -5.90 -12.02 13.40
C ALA A 18 -6.58 -11.27 14.56
N ARG A 19 -5.89 -10.30 15.19
CA ARG A 19 -6.48 -9.46 16.27
C ARG A 19 -7.71 -8.70 15.82
N HIS A 20 -7.74 -8.27 14.55
CA HIS A 20 -8.83 -7.48 13.99
C HIS A 20 -9.83 -8.31 13.16
N GLY A 21 -9.79 -9.66 13.33
CA GLY A 21 -10.81 -10.56 12.78
C GLY A 21 -10.72 -10.79 11.27
N TRP A 22 -9.58 -10.50 10.65
CA TRP A 22 -9.38 -10.75 9.23
C TRP A 22 -9.01 -12.21 8.98
N ALA A 23 -9.92 -12.94 8.34
CA ALA A 23 -9.65 -14.29 7.84
C ALA A 23 -8.92 -14.18 6.49
N LEU A 24 -7.80 -14.89 6.37
CA LEU A 24 -7.06 -14.97 5.11
C LEU A 24 -7.52 -16.18 4.28
N PRO A 25 -7.46 -16.14 2.95
CA PRO A 25 -7.77 -17.26 2.11
C PRO A 25 -6.80 -18.43 2.35
N PRO A 26 -7.16 -19.68 2.07
CA PRO A 26 -6.23 -20.80 2.11
C PRO A 26 -5.04 -20.57 1.18
N GLY A 27 -3.80 -20.71 1.70
CA GLY A 27 -2.58 -20.53 0.93
C GLY A 27 -2.41 -19.10 0.37
N PRO A 28 -2.52 -18.06 1.20
CA PRO A 28 -2.50 -16.68 0.73
C PRO A 28 -1.15 -16.34 0.07
N LYS A 29 -1.19 -15.51 -0.95
CA LYS A 29 0.02 -14.98 -1.60
C LYS A 29 0.46 -13.71 -0.87
N TRP A 30 1.64 -13.77 -0.29
CA TRP A 30 2.23 -12.65 0.45
C TRP A 30 3.23 -11.88 -0.40
N ASP A 31 3.24 -10.57 -0.26
CA ASP A 31 4.35 -9.73 -0.68
C ASP A 31 4.83 -8.90 0.52
N ILE A 32 6.13 -8.90 0.76
CA ILE A 32 6.78 -8.16 1.86
C ILE A 32 7.95 -7.44 1.24
N THR A 33 7.91 -6.12 1.28
CA THR A 33 8.81 -5.29 0.50
C THR A 33 9.26 -4.04 1.26
N ASP A 34 10.45 -3.57 0.96
CA ASP A 34 10.97 -2.24 1.24
C ASP A 34 11.09 -1.44 -0.07
N PHE A 35 10.39 -1.88 -1.12
CA PHE A 35 10.45 -1.30 -2.47
C PHE A 35 11.86 -1.26 -3.09
N GLY A 36 12.78 -2.08 -2.60
CA GLY A 36 14.17 -2.10 -3.04
C GLY A 36 15.02 -0.93 -2.55
N LEU A 37 14.50 -0.15 -1.60
CA LEU A 37 15.16 1.05 -1.08
C LEU A 37 16.14 0.75 0.05
N GLY A 38 16.18 -0.49 0.57
CA GLY A 38 17.13 -0.92 1.60
C GLY A 38 16.85 -0.35 3.00
N ASP A 39 15.63 0.15 3.24
CA ASP A 39 15.20 0.75 4.51
C ASP A 39 13.77 0.29 4.85
N PHE A 40 13.67 -0.93 5.40
CA PHE A 40 12.37 -1.50 5.77
C PHE A 40 11.68 -0.71 6.89
N GLU A 41 12.43 -0.09 7.80
CA GLU A 41 11.84 0.71 8.88
C GLU A 41 11.07 1.92 8.36
N ARG A 42 11.52 2.49 7.25
CA ARG A 42 10.87 3.64 6.62
C ARG A 42 9.86 3.27 5.55
N PHE A 43 10.15 2.25 4.74
CA PHE A 43 9.37 1.93 3.53
C PHE A 43 8.72 0.55 3.56
N GLY A 44 8.74 -0.13 4.71
CA GLY A 44 8.19 -1.48 4.83
C GLY A 44 6.69 -1.53 4.54
N LEU A 45 6.31 -2.52 3.74
CA LEU A 45 4.91 -2.85 3.48
C LEU A 45 4.75 -4.37 3.43
N VAL A 46 3.72 -4.86 4.10
CA VAL A 46 3.26 -6.25 3.98
C VAL A 46 1.90 -6.24 3.30
N LEU A 47 1.74 -7.02 2.27
CA LEU A 47 0.46 -7.18 1.59
C LEU A 47 0.12 -8.66 1.32
N VAL A 48 -1.18 -8.93 1.28
CA VAL A 48 -1.76 -10.22 0.91
C VAL A 48 -2.82 -9.98 -0.15
N ASN A 49 -2.71 -10.67 -1.29
CA ASN A 49 -3.78 -10.71 -2.26
C ASN A 49 -4.90 -11.60 -1.74
N LEU A 50 -6.06 -11.01 -1.45
CA LEU A 50 -7.28 -11.71 -1.10
C LEU A 50 -7.99 -12.23 -2.35
N ALA A 51 -7.97 -11.43 -3.42
CA ALA A 51 -8.39 -11.78 -4.76
C ALA A 51 -7.42 -11.16 -5.79
N ASP A 52 -7.17 -11.87 -6.88
CA ASP A 52 -6.32 -11.41 -7.98
C ASP A 52 -6.87 -12.04 -9.27
N GLU A 53 -7.87 -11.37 -9.83
CA GLU A 53 -8.69 -11.83 -10.96
C GLU A 53 -8.46 -10.94 -12.19
N PRO A 54 -8.82 -11.37 -13.40
CA PRO A 54 -8.63 -10.57 -14.60
C PRO A 54 -9.31 -9.21 -14.59
N GLU A 55 -10.42 -9.05 -13.84
CA GLU A 55 -11.23 -7.83 -13.81
C GLU A 55 -11.01 -6.99 -12.56
N TYR A 56 -10.56 -7.59 -11.45
CA TYR A 56 -10.41 -6.91 -10.15
C TYR A 56 -9.34 -7.55 -9.28
N CYS A 57 -8.89 -6.77 -8.31
CA CYS A 57 -7.98 -7.22 -7.26
C CYS A 57 -8.44 -6.71 -5.90
N GLU A 58 -8.28 -7.53 -4.87
CA GLU A 58 -8.42 -7.13 -3.48
C GLU A 58 -7.16 -7.48 -2.70
N LYS A 59 -6.63 -6.49 -1.98
CA LYS A 59 -5.46 -6.66 -1.12
C LYS A 59 -5.75 -6.25 0.30
N LEU A 60 -5.14 -6.96 1.23
CA LEU A 60 -5.05 -6.57 2.63
C LEU A 60 -3.60 -6.21 2.93
N MET A 61 -3.39 -5.06 3.56
CA MET A 61 -2.05 -4.53 3.78
C MET A 61 -1.83 -4.15 5.24
N TYR A 62 -0.57 -4.25 5.66
CA TYR A 62 -0.09 -3.81 6.96
C TYR A 62 1.22 -3.05 6.77
N ALA A 63 1.35 -1.95 7.46
CA ALA A 63 2.61 -1.25 7.67
C ALA A 63 2.63 -0.69 9.09
N ARG A 64 3.82 -0.53 9.65
CA ARG A 64 4.01 0.07 10.97
C ARG A 64 3.71 1.56 10.91
N PRO A 65 3.34 2.21 12.04
CA PRO A 65 3.20 3.66 12.09
C PRO A 65 4.43 4.38 11.52
N GLY A 66 4.19 5.31 10.61
CA GLY A 66 5.25 6.10 9.98
C GLY A 66 5.94 5.44 8.76
N GLN A 67 5.67 4.17 8.47
CA GLN A 67 6.15 3.58 7.21
C GLN A 67 5.39 4.18 6.02
N VAL A 68 6.13 4.59 4.99
CA VAL A 68 5.61 5.35 3.85
C VAL A 68 5.66 4.50 2.59
N THR A 69 4.54 4.36 1.89
CA THR A 69 4.60 3.84 0.53
C THR A 69 5.23 4.89 -0.38
N PRO A 70 6.20 4.53 -1.25
CA PRO A 70 6.76 5.48 -2.20
C PRO A 70 5.68 6.12 -3.08
N MET A 71 5.82 7.43 -3.34
CA MET A 71 4.90 8.18 -4.19
C MET A 71 4.83 7.57 -5.58
N HIS A 72 3.64 7.17 -6.02
CA HIS A 72 3.41 6.51 -7.30
C HIS A 72 2.04 6.83 -7.89
N ALA A 73 1.85 6.47 -9.14
CA ALA A 73 0.59 6.54 -9.85
C ALA A 73 0.37 5.31 -10.73
N HIS A 74 -0.86 5.08 -11.15
CA HIS A 74 -1.25 4.06 -12.12
C HIS A 74 -1.79 4.73 -13.38
N ARG A 75 -1.52 4.15 -14.56
CA ARG A 75 -2.08 4.64 -15.83
C ARG A 75 -3.45 4.06 -16.14
N GLN A 76 -3.73 2.87 -15.68
CA GLN A 76 -4.95 2.11 -16.02
C GLN A 76 -5.75 1.73 -14.77
N LYS A 77 -5.07 1.37 -13.68
CA LYS A 77 -5.72 0.90 -12.47
C LYS A 77 -6.47 2.04 -11.77
N LYS A 78 -7.77 1.82 -11.52
CA LYS A 78 -8.57 2.57 -10.55
C LYS A 78 -8.58 1.76 -9.26
N GLU A 79 -8.40 2.41 -8.13
CA GLU A 79 -8.38 1.74 -6.83
C GLU A 79 -9.06 2.54 -5.73
N ASP A 80 -9.62 1.84 -4.77
CA ASP A 80 -10.02 2.37 -3.48
C ASP A 80 -8.98 1.99 -2.43
N ILE A 81 -8.37 2.96 -1.78
CA ILE A 81 -7.56 2.74 -0.57
C ILE A 81 -8.44 2.98 0.65
N ILE A 82 -8.53 1.98 1.50
CA ILE A 82 -9.50 1.88 2.58
C ILE A 82 -8.75 1.74 3.92
N CYS A 83 -9.05 2.57 4.89
CA CYS A 83 -8.64 2.32 6.27
C CYS A 83 -9.58 1.25 6.87
N ARG A 84 -9.11 0.02 7.01
CA ARG A 84 -9.91 -1.08 7.56
C ARG A 84 -9.89 -1.12 9.09
N HIS A 85 -8.77 -0.69 9.69
CA HIS A 85 -8.63 -0.51 11.13
C HIS A 85 -7.56 0.56 11.42
N GLY A 86 -7.69 1.29 12.52
CA GLY A 86 -6.77 2.35 12.91
C GLY A 86 -6.99 3.65 12.14
N ARG A 87 -5.90 4.32 11.79
CA ARG A 87 -5.92 5.58 11.04
C ARG A 87 -4.84 5.59 9.97
N LEU A 88 -5.21 6.07 8.80
CA LEU A 88 -4.34 6.12 7.62
C LEU A 88 -4.30 7.54 7.08
N SER A 89 -3.12 8.06 6.82
CA SER A 89 -2.91 9.33 6.11
C SER A 89 -2.57 9.03 4.66
N ILE A 90 -3.24 9.69 3.72
CA ILE A 90 -2.95 9.61 2.29
C ILE A 90 -2.61 11.00 1.76
N GLU A 91 -1.51 11.11 1.04
CA GLU A 91 -1.15 12.30 0.26
C GLU A 91 -1.45 12.05 -1.21
N VAL A 92 -2.17 12.98 -1.87
CA VAL A 92 -2.59 12.84 -3.27
C VAL A 92 -2.19 14.06 -4.08
N TRP A 93 -1.73 13.81 -5.31
CA TRP A 93 -1.38 14.81 -6.31
C TRP A 93 -2.10 14.49 -7.63
N PRO A 94 -2.85 15.45 -8.21
CA PRO A 94 -3.55 15.25 -9.49
C PRO A 94 -2.62 15.02 -10.70
N SER A 95 -1.34 15.35 -10.55
CA SER A 95 -0.29 15.16 -11.55
C SER A 95 1.03 14.82 -10.87
N LEU A 96 2.11 14.67 -11.63
CA LEU A 96 3.45 14.49 -11.06
C LEU A 96 3.70 15.55 -9.97
N PRO A 97 4.11 15.15 -8.76
CA PRO A 97 4.33 16.07 -7.65
C PRO A 97 5.21 17.26 -8.01
N ASP A 98 4.70 18.45 -7.73
CA ASP A 98 5.38 19.74 -7.93
C ASP A 98 5.02 20.66 -6.75
N GLU A 99 6.01 21.00 -5.93
CA GLU A 99 5.82 21.84 -4.74
C GLU A 99 5.23 23.23 -5.06
N SER A 100 5.36 23.72 -6.30
CA SER A 100 4.79 25.00 -6.71
C SER A 100 3.26 25.02 -6.71
N VAL A 101 2.63 23.85 -6.79
CA VAL A 101 1.16 23.67 -6.76
C VAL A 101 0.66 23.03 -5.46
N ARG A 102 1.54 22.79 -4.47
CA ARG A 102 1.11 22.27 -3.16
C ARG A 102 0.05 23.17 -2.55
N GLY A 103 -1.02 22.56 -2.05
CA GLY A 103 -2.15 23.28 -1.46
C GLY A 103 -3.20 23.76 -2.49
N ALA A 104 -2.97 23.60 -3.80
CA ALA A 104 -4.00 23.88 -4.80
C ALA A 104 -5.22 22.97 -4.59
N PRO A 105 -6.46 23.51 -4.69
CA PRO A 105 -7.65 22.70 -4.50
C PRO A 105 -7.86 21.73 -5.68
N PHE A 106 -8.34 20.54 -5.39
CA PHE A 106 -8.82 19.58 -6.38
C PHE A 106 -9.98 18.77 -5.81
N GLU A 107 -10.64 17.99 -6.67
CA GLU A 107 -11.75 17.13 -6.26
C GLU A 107 -11.29 15.66 -6.23
N ILE A 108 -11.72 14.94 -5.20
CA ILE A 108 -11.47 13.51 -5.03
C ILE A 108 -12.72 12.83 -4.47
N GLU A 109 -12.97 11.61 -4.88
CA GLU A 109 -14.05 10.82 -4.31
C GLU A 109 -13.61 10.25 -2.95
N ARG A 110 -14.31 10.62 -1.87
CA ARG A 110 -14.15 10.07 -0.53
C ARG A 110 -15.46 9.46 -0.06
N ASN A 111 -15.45 8.21 0.33
CA ASN A 111 -16.64 7.46 0.78
C ASN A 111 -17.80 7.49 -0.24
N GLY A 112 -17.50 7.49 -1.54
CA GLY A 112 -18.52 7.55 -2.60
C GLY A 112 -19.08 8.96 -2.88
N ILE A 113 -18.51 10.00 -2.28
CA ILE A 113 -18.94 11.39 -2.44
C ILE A 113 -17.76 12.23 -2.96
N LEU A 114 -18.01 13.01 -4.03
CA LEU A 114 -17.03 13.96 -4.53
C LEU A 114 -16.79 15.04 -3.48
N SER A 115 -15.54 15.23 -3.10
CA SER A 115 -15.13 16.07 -1.99
C SER A 115 -13.93 16.93 -2.38
N HIS A 116 -13.80 18.12 -1.77
CA HIS A 116 -12.63 18.96 -1.98
C HIS A 116 -11.45 18.48 -1.15
N ALA A 117 -10.28 18.48 -1.76
CA ALA A 117 -8.99 18.20 -1.14
C ALA A 117 -7.95 19.24 -1.58
N HIS A 118 -6.77 19.19 -1.00
CA HIS A 118 -5.67 20.08 -1.34
C HIS A 118 -4.44 19.25 -1.74
N THR A 119 -3.92 19.55 -2.92
CA THR A 119 -2.76 18.87 -3.51
C THR A 119 -1.59 18.76 -2.54
N GLY A 120 -1.09 17.55 -2.34
CA GLY A 120 0.04 17.28 -1.46
C GLY A 120 -0.23 17.47 0.03
N HIS A 121 -1.48 17.75 0.43
CA HIS A 121 -1.84 17.76 1.85
C HIS A 121 -2.41 16.41 2.28
N PRO A 122 -2.15 15.97 3.52
CA PRO A 122 -2.65 14.70 4.00
C PRO A 122 -4.17 14.67 4.11
N ILE A 123 -4.76 13.60 3.61
CA ILE A 123 -6.16 13.22 3.82
C ILE A 123 -6.14 12.13 4.89
N LEU A 124 -6.70 12.42 6.06
CA LEU A 124 -6.79 11.45 7.14
C LEU A 124 -8.04 10.59 6.95
N LEU A 125 -7.85 9.27 7.00
CA LEU A 125 -8.91 8.26 6.98
C LEU A 125 -9.02 7.58 8.33
N GLU A 126 -10.21 7.60 8.91
CA GLU A 126 -10.59 6.78 10.05
C GLU A 126 -11.06 5.39 9.57
N ALA A 127 -11.15 4.42 10.50
CA ALA A 127 -11.60 3.08 10.17
C ALA A 127 -12.96 3.07 9.45
N GLY A 128 -13.04 2.40 8.31
CA GLY A 128 -14.20 2.33 7.43
C GLY A 128 -14.20 3.38 6.30
N GLU A 129 -13.36 4.41 6.37
CA GLU A 129 -13.26 5.44 5.32
C GLU A 129 -12.34 5.01 4.18
N ARG A 130 -12.59 5.55 2.98
CA ARG A 130 -11.81 5.31 1.77
C ARG A 130 -11.67 6.54 0.90
N VAL A 131 -10.65 6.53 0.08
CA VAL A 131 -10.53 7.41 -1.09
C VAL A 131 -10.46 6.56 -2.35
N THR A 132 -11.08 7.07 -3.41
CA THR A 132 -11.02 6.47 -4.74
C THR A 132 -9.96 7.20 -5.57
N LEU A 133 -8.97 6.47 -6.01
CA LEU A 133 -7.85 6.93 -6.82
C LEU A 133 -8.09 6.51 -8.28
N VAL A 134 -8.39 7.47 -9.12
CA VAL A 134 -8.52 7.24 -10.57
C VAL A 134 -7.14 7.24 -11.23
N PRO A 135 -6.99 6.63 -12.43
CA PRO A 135 -5.73 6.65 -13.16
C PRO A 135 -5.10 8.04 -13.26
N GLY A 136 -3.79 8.11 -13.03
CA GLY A 136 -2.99 9.34 -13.10
C GLY A 136 -2.85 10.11 -11.79
N LEU A 137 -3.61 9.78 -10.74
CA LEU A 137 -3.42 10.39 -9.43
C LEU A 137 -2.17 9.80 -8.76
N TYR A 138 -1.18 10.64 -8.50
CA TYR A 138 -0.03 10.26 -7.68
C TYR A 138 -0.41 10.22 -6.20
N HIS A 139 0.01 9.19 -5.50
CA HIS A 139 -0.35 9.01 -4.10
C HIS A 139 0.73 8.28 -3.31
N SER A 140 0.69 8.51 -2.02
CA SER A 140 1.48 7.84 -0.99
C SER A 140 0.63 7.74 0.25
N PHE A 141 0.78 6.70 1.05
CA PHE A 141 0.06 6.57 2.30
C PHE A 141 0.97 6.15 3.46
N VAL A 142 0.55 6.53 4.66
CA VAL A 142 1.29 6.33 5.90
C VAL A 142 0.32 5.96 7.01
N PRO A 143 0.45 4.80 7.67
CA PRO A 143 -0.22 4.54 8.92
C PRO A 143 0.17 5.56 9.99
N VAL A 144 -0.84 6.15 10.66
CA VAL A 144 -0.62 7.14 11.72
C VAL A 144 -1.10 6.66 13.10
N SER A 145 -1.49 5.40 13.19
CA SER A 145 -1.82 4.72 14.44
C SER A 145 -1.21 3.33 14.49
N GLU A 146 -1.07 2.77 15.68
CA GLU A 146 -0.77 1.36 15.86
C GLU A 146 -1.85 0.48 15.21
N ASP A 147 -1.46 -0.74 14.81
CA ASP A 147 -2.37 -1.73 14.22
C ASP A 147 -3.22 -1.19 13.04
N CYS A 148 -2.64 -0.41 12.16
CA CYS A 148 -3.35 0.04 10.97
C CYS A 148 -3.48 -1.11 9.96
N VAL A 149 -4.72 -1.49 9.65
CA VAL A 149 -5.05 -2.43 8.59
C VAL A 149 -5.59 -1.66 7.40
N ILE A 150 -4.98 -1.86 6.24
CA ILE A 150 -5.29 -1.14 5.01
C ILE A 150 -5.88 -2.12 4.02
N GLY A 151 -6.94 -1.74 3.34
CA GLY A 151 -7.52 -2.49 2.22
C GLY A 151 -7.29 -1.77 0.91
N GLU A 152 -7.11 -2.52 -0.15
CA GLU A 152 -7.17 -2.03 -1.53
C GLU A 152 -8.21 -2.88 -2.28
N VAL A 153 -9.13 -2.23 -2.97
CA VAL A 153 -9.99 -2.85 -3.98
C VAL A 153 -9.74 -2.11 -5.28
N SER A 154 -9.36 -2.84 -6.31
CA SER A 154 -8.97 -2.20 -7.57
C SER A 154 -9.52 -2.95 -8.78
N THR A 155 -9.48 -2.31 -9.94
CA THR A 155 -9.54 -2.99 -11.22
C THR A 155 -8.34 -3.93 -11.38
N ALA A 156 -8.24 -4.64 -12.49
CA ALA A 156 -7.19 -5.61 -12.75
C ALA A 156 -5.81 -5.10 -12.33
N ASN A 157 -5.05 -5.97 -11.65
CA ASN A 157 -3.74 -5.65 -11.11
C ASN A 157 -2.64 -5.93 -12.13
N ASP A 158 -1.79 -4.94 -12.42
CA ASP A 158 -0.56 -5.09 -13.20
C ASP A 158 0.60 -4.38 -12.51
N ASP A 159 1.02 -4.93 -11.37
CA ASP A 159 2.12 -4.34 -10.59
C ASP A 159 3.43 -4.25 -11.37
N ALA A 160 3.59 -5.02 -12.46
CA ALA A 160 4.81 -5.01 -13.25
C ALA A 160 4.92 -3.82 -14.20
N ASN A 161 3.78 -3.37 -14.76
CA ASN A 161 3.77 -2.42 -15.87
C ASN A 161 2.96 -1.17 -15.59
N ASP A 162 2.12 -1.15 -14.54
CA ASP A 162 1.21 -0.05 -14.23
C ASP A 162 1.54 0.72 -12.93
N ASN A 163 2.71 0.50 -12.35
CA ASN A 163 3.22 1.29 -11.21
C ASN A 163 4.29 2.28 -11.69
N PHE A 164 4.03 3.59 -11.53
CA PHE A 164 4.93 4.67 -11.90
C PHE A 164 5.39 5.42 -10.66
N PHE A 165 6.54 5.03 -10.14
CA PHE A 165 7.14 5.67 -8.98
C PHE A 165 7.85 6.97 -9.36
N THR A 166 7.78 7.98 -8.47
CA THR A 166 8.53 9.23 -8.64
C THR A 166 10.01 9.06 -8.33
N ASP A 167 10.37 8.13 -7.45
CA ASP A 167 11.74 7.80 -7.12
C ASP A 167 12.25 6.68 -8.05
N PRO A 168 13.25 6.95 -8.91
CA PRO A 168 13.82 5.94 -9.82
C PRO A 168 14.59 4.83 -9.10
N ALA A 169 14.91 4.98 -7.81
CA ALA A 169 15.56 3.95 -7.00
C ALA A 169 14.60 2.82 -6.59
N VAL A 170 13.29 3.03 -6.70
CA VAL A 170 12.30 2.01 -6.37
C VAL A 170 12.41 0.81 -7.30
N GLY A 171 12.62 -0.38 -6.72
CA GLY A 171 12.68 -1.65 -7.40
C GLY A 171 11.63 -2.63 -6.87
N ARG A 172 11.03 -3.42 -7.77
CA ARG A 172 9.92 -4.30 -7.37
C ARG A 172 10.35 -5.46 -6.46
N PHE A 173 11.44 -6.12 -6.78
CA PHE A 173 11.89 -7.33 -6.08
C PHE A 173 13.38 -7.20 -5.69
N PRO A 174 13.67 -6.58 -4.54
CA PRO A 174 15.03 -6.52 -4.03
C PRO A 174 15.55 -7.93 -3.73
N GLU A 175 16.87 -8.14 -3.82
CA GLU A 175 17.48 -9.39 -3.41
C GLU A 175 17.21 -9.66 -1.92
N ILE A 176 17.01 -10.95 -1.58
CA ILE A 176 16.85 -11.40 -0.20
C ILE A 176 18.14 -12.08 0.24
N GLU A 177 18.70 -11.60 1.35
CA GLU A 177 19.75 -12.31 2.08
C GLU A 177 19.09 -13.41 2.94
N GLU A 178 19.33 -14.66 2.61
CA GLU A 178 18.74 -15.83 3.26
C GLU A 178 19.52 -16.18 4.55
N ASP A 179 19.31 -15.40 5.60
CA ASP A 179 19.94 -15.55 6.92
C ASP A 179 19.17 -16.50 7.86
N GLU A 180 17.91 -16.85 7.52
CA GLU A 180 17.12 -17.87 8.21
C GLU A 180 16.13 -18.56 7.24
N PRO A 181 15.53 -19.71 7.62
CA PRO A 181 14.51 -20.36 6.79
C PRO A 181 13.26 -19.49 6.61
N PRO A 182 12.63 -19.47 5.41
CA PRO A 182 11.41 -18.72 5.17
C PRO A 182 10.22 -19.32 5.96
N LEU A 183 9.44 -18.46 6.62
CA LEU A 183 8.17 -18.84 7.28
C LEU A 183 6.99 -18.82 6.32
N VAL A 184 7.09 -18.05 5.26
CA VAL A 184 6.00 -17.83 4.31
C VAL A 184 6.57 -17.79 2.90
N ARG A 185 5.76 -18.26 1.94
CA ARG A 185 6.08 -18.15 0.52
C ARG A 185 5.62 -16.80 -0.01
N LEU A 186 6.53 -16.08 -0.62
CA LEU A 186 6.23 -14.80 -1.25
C LEU A 186 5.78 -14.98 -2.71
N VAL A 187 5.08 -13.98 -3.25
CA VAL A 187 4.65 -13.96 -4.66
C VAL A 187 5.81 -14.12 -5.64
N ARG A 188 7.01 -13.70 -5.26
CA ARG A 188 8.24 -13.84 -6.06
C ARG A 188 8.96 -15.19 -5.92
N ASP A 189 8.65 -15.97 -4.89
CA ASP A 189 9.22 -17.31 -4.69
C ASP A 189 8.55 -18.27 -5.68
N ARG A 190 9.24 -18.66 -6.74
CA ARG A 190 8.76 -19.58 -7.78
C ARG A 190 8.93 -21.04 -7.41
#